data_9684115a2c7d98e031e1a599f8a95149
#
_entry.id   9684115a2c7d98e031e1a599f8a95149
#
_cell.length_a   1.000
_cell.length_b   1.000
_cell.length_c   1.000
_cell.angle_alpha   90.00
_cell.angle_beta   90.00
_cell.angle_gamma   90.00
#
_symmetry.space_group_name_H-M   'P 1'
#
loop_
_entity.id
_entity.type
_entity.pdbx_description
1 polymer ?
#
loop_
_entity_poly.entity_id
_entity_poly.type
_entity_poly.pdbx_seq_one_letter_code
_entity_poly.pdbx_strand_id
1 'polypeptide(L)'
;MKYICSLFIFSICVSSSEPIAYLNTLGYEAAQKETARGNNGMVTTQHFLATGVGEKILNKGGNAYDASIAIAFTLAVVLPRAGNIGGGGFMVMYDSETSKEYSIDYREKAPALSTRDMYLNDDGSFNDKYLSTFGYLSIGVPGTVAGLWEVHKQFGSLPWSALIEDAINYAESGFYMTDYMADVLYKYNEKMSYFPETKKIFQKDYPNFRNKKLFQKDLAKTLRVISLNGRDGFYKGEVAKKITDQMQLNGGLIQSADLENYNPVWREPIISSYRDNKIITMGPPSSGGIHIIQMLNILEN
;
A
#
# COMPACT_ATOMS: atom_id res chain seq x y z
N MET A 1 -31.18 24.66 30.82
CA MET A 1 -30.92 23.26 30.49
C MET A 1 -29.54 23.22 29.81
N LYS A 2 -28.50 22.92 30.58
CA LYS A 2 -27.10 22.89 30.08
C LYS A 2 -26.82 21.50 29.55
N TYR A 3 -26.58 21.36 28.26
CA TYR A 3 -26.05 20.11 27.69
C TYR A 3 -24.54 20.09 27.91
N ILE A 4 -24.09 19.22 28.80
CA ILE A 4 -22.68 18.88 28.97
C ILE A 4 -22.37 17.86 27.87
N CYS A 5 -21.60 18.28 26.87
CA CYS A 5 -21.00 17.40 25.89
C CYS A 5 -19.81 16.71 26.58
N SER A 6 -19.99 15.45 27.02
CA SER A 6 -18.88 14.66 27.57
C SER A 6 -17.96 14.24 26.44
N LEU A 7 -16.85 14.98 26.33
CA LEU A 7 -15.72 14.59 25.51
C LEU A 7 -15.05 13.40 26.20
N PHE A 8 -15.23 12.19 25.70
CA PHE A 8 -14.45 11.02 26.10
C PHE A 8 -13.02 11.19 25.55
N ILE A 9 -12.17 11.84 26.31
CA ILE A 9 -10.73 11.73 26.13
C ILE A 9 -10.36 10.35 26.65
N PHE A 10 -10.13 9.40 25.75
CA PHE A 10 -9.43 8.17 26.07
C PHE A 10 -7.99 8.54 26.43
N SER A 11 -7.76 8.91 27.68
CA SER A 11 -6.44 8.91 28.27
C SER A 11 -6.06 7.45 28.49
N ILE A 12 -5.38 6.87 27.48
CA ILE A 12 -4.71 5.59 27.68
C ILE A 12 -3.50 5.89 28.58
N CYS A 13 -3.69 5.79 29.89
CA CYS A 13 -2.57 5.64 30.83
C CYS A 13 -1.97 4.25 30.59
N VAL A 14 -1.03 4.19 29.65
CA VAL A 14 -0.28 2.97 29.36
C VAL A 14 0.82 2.88 30.42
N SER A 15 0.76 1.86 31.26
CA SER A 15 1.89 1.54 32.15
C SER A 15 3.15 1.28 31.30
N SER A 16 4.33 1.58 31.81
CA SER A 16 5.58 1.56 31.06
C SER A 16 5.97 0.22 30.40
N SER A 17 5.21 -0.84 30.62
CA SER A 17 5.41 -2.17 30.04
C SER A 17 4.46 -2.49 28.85
N GLU A 18 3.36 -1.77 28.69
CA GLU A 18 2.35 -2.07 27.65
C GLU A 18 2.60 -1.46 26.26
N PRO A 19 3.32 -0.34 26.09
CA PRO A 19 3.60 0.21 24.77
C PRO A 19 4.31 -0.78 23.83
N ILE A 20 5.15 -1.64 24.39
CA ILE A 20 5.93 -2.63 23.62
C ILE A 20 5.02 -3.75 23.10
N ALA A 21 4.11 -4.25 23.95
CA ALA A 21 3.15 -5.29 23.57
C ALA A 21 2.18 -4.77 22.49
N TYR A 22 1.71 -3.53 22.60
CA TYR A 22 0.84 -2.90 21.61
C TYR A 22 1.56 -2.67 20.27
N LEU A 23 2.80 -2.20 20.30
CA LEU A 23 3.61 -2.03 19.08
C LEU A 23 3.88 -3.37 18.39
N ASN A 24 4.13 -4.44 19.15
CA ASN A 24 4.28 -5.79 18.61
C ASN A 24 3.00 -6.29 17.91
N THR A 25 1.82 -5.97 18.46
CA THR A 25 0.53 -6.31 17.82
C THR A 25 0.27 -5.56 16.52
N LEU A 26 0.90 -4.40 16.33
CA LEU A 26 0.87 -3.64 15.09
C LEU A 26 1.92 -4.07 14.06
N GLY A 27 2.74 -5.07 14.38
CA GLY A 27 3.82 -5.57 13.52
C GLY A 27 5.11 -4.77 13.61
N TYR A 28 5.24 -3.93 14.63
CA TYR A 28 6.49 -3.30 14.97
C TYR A 28 7.24 -4.23 15.92
N GLU A 29 8.31 -4.83 15.45
CA GLU A 29 9.24 -5.48 16.38
C GLU A 29 9.84 -4.38 17.25
N ALA A 30 9.55 -4.42 18.56
CA ALA A 30 10.05 -3.48 19.54
C ALA A 30 11.57 -3.66 19.80
N ALA A 31 12.31 -3.97 18.75
CA ALA A 31 13.69 -4.39 18.85
C ALA A 31 14.66 -3.22 19.14
N GLN A 32 14.25 -1.96 18.96
CA GLN A 32 15.18 -0.86 19.21
C GLN A 32 14.51 0.27 20.00
N LYS A 33 14.93 0.42 21.24
CA LYS A 33 14.60 1.58 22.10
C LYS A 33 15.38 2.85 21.71
N GLU A 34 16.25 2.76 20.71
CA GLU A 34 17.09 3.88 20.30
C GLU A 34 16.43 4.70 19.21
N THR A 35 16.42 6.00 19.40
CA THR A 35 15.97 6.95 18.39
C THR A 35 16.92 6.91 17.20
N ALA A 36 16.42 6.56 16.03
CA ALA A 36 17.18 6.65 14.81
C ALA A 36 17.50 8.13 14.46
N ARG A 37 18.74 8.40 14.08
CA ARG A 37 19.21 9.73 13.66
C ARG A 37 19.94 9.61 12.33
N GLY A 38 19.70 10.53 11.43
CA GLY A 38 20.36 10.60 10.13
C GLY A 38 20.63 12.05 9.75
N ASN A 39 21.85 12.32 9.25
CA ASN A 39 22.25 13.65 8.79
C ASN A 39 21.96 13.87 7.31
N ASN A 40 22.01 12.79 6.50
CA ASN A 40 21.91 12.86 5.05
C ASN A 40 20.57 12.36 4.50
N GLY A 41 19.78 11.71 5.33
CA GLY A 41 18.47 11.18 4.97
C GLY A 41 17.86 10.34 6.08
N MET A 42 16.57 10.08 5.96
CA MET A 42 15.81 9.26 6.89
C MET A 42 14.77 8.46 6.14
N VAL A 43 14.61 7.20 6.54
CA VAL A 43 13.57 6.30 6.02
C VAL A 43 12.81 5.67 7.18
N THR A 44 11.49 5.63 7.08
CA THR A 44 10.64 4.87 8.01
C THR A 44 9.52 4.18 7.25
N THR A 45 9.22 2.93 7.59
CA THR A 45 8.14 2.14 6.97
C THR A 45 7.51 1.22 8.00
N GLN A 46 6.44 0.53 7.61
CA GLN A 46 5.79 -0.48 8.44
C GLN A 46 6.54 -1.83 8.52
N HIS A 47 7.66 -1.98 7.79
CA HIS A 47 8.41 -3.23 7.79
C HIS A 47 9.91 -2.97 7.67
N PHE A 48 10.69 -3.50 8.63
CA PHE A 48 12.13 -3.24 8.72
C PHE A 48 12.92 -3.61 7.46
N LEU A 49 12.54 -4.68 6.72
CA LEU A 49 13.17 -5.02 5.45
C LEU A 49 12.96 -3.93 4.39
N ALA A 50 11.77 -3.34 4.34
CA ALA A 50 11.49 -2.25 3.40
C ALA A 50 12.22 -0.96 3.82
N THR A 51 12.34 -0.68 5.12
CA THR A 51 13.18 0.42 5.63
C THR A 51 14.63 0.24 5.21
N GLY A 52 15.20 -0.96 5.39
CA GLY A 52 16.58 -1.27 4.97
C GLY A 52 16.79 -1.15 3.45
N VAL A 53 15.79 -1.48 2.64
CA VAL A 53 15.85 -1.25 1.19
C VAL A 53 15.88 0.25 0.87
N GLY A 54 15.03 1.06 1.49
CA GLY A 54 15.04 2.50 1.30
C GLY A 54 16.39 3.13 1.67
N GLU A 55 16.96 2.74 2.82
CA GLU A 55 18.30 3.16 3.24
C GLU A 55 19.37 2.75 2.21
N LYS A 56 19.34 1.50 1.74
CA LYS A 56 20.26 0.99 0.71
C LYS A 56 20.18 1.82 -0.57
N ILE A 57 18.99 2.22 -1.01
CA ILE A 57 18.79 3.04 -2.21
C ILE A 57 19.40 4.43 -2.00
N LEU A 58 19.15 5.08 -0.87
CA LEU A 58 19.76 6.37 -0.54
C LEU A 58 21.30 6.28 -0.50
N ASN A 59 21.84 5.23 0.11
CA ASN A 59 23.30 4.99 0.18
C ASN A 59 23.94 4.70 -1.19
N LYS A 60 23.16 4.23 -2.18
CA LYS A 60 23.59 4.06 -3.57
C LYS A 60 23.55 5.36 -4.37
N GLY A 61 23.19 6.49 -3.77
CA GLY A 61 23.06 7.79 -4.43
C GLY A 61 21.69 8.03 -5.07
N GLY A 62 20.70 7.17 -4.80
CA GLY A 62 19.32 7.42 -5.17
C GLY A 62 18.70 8.55 -4.33
N ASN A 63 17.69 9.19 -4.87
CA ASN A 63 16.94 10.23 -4.17
C ASN A 63 15.75 9.65 -3.37
N ALA A 64 14.98 10.53 -2.72
CA ALA A 64 13.83 10.13 -1.92
C ALA A 64 12.72 9.45 -2.76
N TYR A 65 12.59 9.82 -4.03
CA TYR A 65 11.63 9.21 -4.95
C TYR A 65 12.03 7.78 -5.29
N ASP A 66 13.31 7.54 -5.61
CA ASP A 66 13.86 6.21 -5.84
C ASP A 66 13.66 5.31 -4.61
N ALA A 67 13.99 5.83 -3.42
CA ALA A 67 13.82 5.10 -2.17
C ALA A 67 12.34 4.74 -1.93
N SER A 68 11.41 5.68 -2.16
CA SER A 68 9.97 5.46 -1.99
C SER A 68 9.43 4.39 -2.94
N ILE A 69 9.88 4.37 -4.18
CA ILE A 69 9.50 3.38 -5.19
C ILE A 69 10.00 1.99 -4.77
N ALA A 70 11.28 1.87 -4.40
CA ALA A 70 11.85 0.59 -3.98
C ALA A 70 11.19 0.06 -2.69
N ILE A 71 10.87 0.95 -1.76
CA ILE A 71 10.09 0.63 -0.55
C ILE A 71 8.71 0.10 -0.93
N ALA A 72 7.98 0.76 -1.83
CA ALA A 72 6.63 0.36 -2.21
C ALA A 72 6.61 -1.05 -2.83
N PHE A 73 7.53 -1.37 -3.74
CA PHE A 73 7.66 -2.72 -4.28
C PHE A 73 8.08 -3.75 -3.23
N THR A 74 8.97 -3.37 -2.31
CA THR A 74 9.37 -4.25 -1.22
C THR A 74 8.22 -4.52 -0.27
N LEU A 75 7.44 -3.51 0.12
CA LEU A 75 6.24 -3.66 0.95
C LEU A 75 5.19 -4.55 0.28
N ALA A 76 5.06 -4.50 -1.04
CA ALA A 76 4.16 -5.40 -1.77
C ALA A 76 4.52 -6.88 -1.59
N VAL A 77 5.77 -7.18 -1.25
CA VAL A 77 6.26 -8.54 -0.98
C VAL A 77 6.22 -8.85 0.51
N VAL A 78 6.82 -8.00 1.35
CA VAL A 78 7.08 -8.33 2.77
C VAL A 78 5.92 -7.97 3.69
N LEU A 79 4.97 -7.15 3.23
CA LEU A 79 3.77 -6.75 3.97
C LEU A 79 2.48 -6.98 3.15
N PRO A 80 2.21 -8.21 2.68
CA PRO A 80 1.15 -8.49 1.69
C PRO A 80 -0.27 -8.16 2.17
N ARG A 81 -0.47 -7.93 3.47
CA ARG A 81 -1.77 -7.49 4.00
C ARG A 81 -2.10 -6.03 3.66
N ALA A 82 -1.11 -5.20 3.35
CA ALA A 82 -1.26 -3.76 3.13
C ALA A 82 -0.54 -3.26 1.88
N GLY A 83 0.70 -3.73 1.62
CA GLY A 83 1.42 -3.45 0.38
C GLY A 83 1.02 -4.43 -0.72
N ASN A 84 0.81 -3.94 -1.92
CA ASN A 84 0.52 -4.81 -3.07
C ASN A 84 0.68 -4.06 -4.40
N ILE A 85 0.88 -4.79 -5.49
CA ILE A 85 0.89 -4.24 -6.86
C ILE A 85 -0.48 -4.25 -7.52
N GLY A 86 -1.45 -4.93 -6.92
CA GLY A 86 -2.84 -5.03 -7.39
C GLY A 86 -3.77 -4.00 -6.75
N GLY A 87 -3.24 -3.03 -6.05
CA GLY A 87 -3.98 -1.93 -5.41
C GLY A 87 -3.60 -0.56 -5.95
N GLY A 88 -3.66 0.43 -5.10
CA GLY A 88 -3.33 1.81 -5.43
C GLY A 88 -2.85 2.59 -4.22
N GLY A 89 -2.77 3.91 -4.36
CA GLY A 89 -2.31 4.78 -3.29
C GLY A 89 -2.22 6.24 -3.69
N PHE A 90 -1.59 6.98 -2.80
CA PHE A 90 -1.27 8.39 -2.97
C PHE A 90 0.18 8.64 -2.60
N MET A 91 0.78 9.65 -3.21
CA MET A 91 2.07 10.15 -2.81
C MET A 91 2.03 11.67 -2.72
N VAL A 92 2.52 12.22 -1.61
CA VAL A 92 2.74 13.66 -1.42
C VAL A 92 4.24 13.87 -1.34
N MET A 93 4.74 14.83 -2.08
CA MET A 93 6.18 15.04 -2.30
C MET A 93 6.52 16.51 -2.18
N TYR A 94 7.72 16.78 -1.70
CA TYR A 94 8.33 18.10 -1.73
C TYR A 94 9.69 17.99 -2.43
N ASP A 95 9.87 18.80 -3.45
CA ASP A 95 11.13 18.93 -4.15
C ASP A 95 11.87 20.18 -3.65
N SER A 96 12.98 19.98 -2.96
CA SER A 96 13.78 21.06 -2.38
C SER A 96 14.53 21.88 -3.42
N GLU A 97 14.84 21.33 -4.59
CA GLU A 97 15.56 22.05 -5.65
C GLU A 97 14.66 23.11 -6.30
N THR A 98 13.40 22.77 -6.54
CA THR A 98 12.42 23.69 -7.13
C THR A 98 11.53 24.36 -6.08
N SER A 99 11.61 23.96 -4.82
CA SER A 99 10.72 24.39 -3.72
C SER A 99 9.24 24.19 -4.04
N LYS A 100 8.91 23.10 -4.76
CA LYS A 100 7.55 22.78 -5.18
C LYS A 100 7.02 21.54 -4.47
N GLU A 101 5.74 21.59 -4.20
CA GLU A 101 4.96 20.47 -3.68
C GLU A 101 4.24 19.79 -4.82
N TYR A 102 4.18 18.46 -4.75
CA TYR A 102 3.46 17.62 -5.70
C TYR A 102 2.59 16.62 -4.97
N SER A 103 1.49 16.25 -5.59
CA SER A 103 0.77 15.06 -5.18
C SER A 103 0.31 14.27 -6.40
N ILE A 104 0.33 12.95 -6.27
CA ILE A 104 -0.14 12.05 -7.32
C ILE A 104 -1.13 11.05 -6.72
N ASP A 105 -2.23 10.88 -7.42
CA ASP A 105 -3.30 9.94 -7.14
C ASP A 105 -3.19 8.77 -8.11
N TYR A 106 -2.80 7.61 -7.57
CA TYR A 106 -2.81 6.34 -8.28
C TYR A 106 -3.71 5.32 -7.59
N ARG A 107 -4.78 5.82 -6.95
CA ARG A 107 -5.84 4.99 -6.36
C ARG A 107 -6.51 4.16 -7.45
N GLU A 108 -7.08 3.04 -7.04
CA GLU A 108 -7.87 2.17 -7.91
C GLU A 108 -9.05 2.93 -8.52
N LYS A 109 -9.38 2.57 -9.76
CA LYS A 109 -10.55 3.11 -10.47
C LYS A 109 -11.59 2.02 -10.64
N ALA A 110 -12.87 2.41 -10.67
CA ALA A 110 -13.93 1.48 -11.03
C ALA A 110 -13.73 0.98 -12.47
N PRO A 111 -13.86 -0.33 -12.73
CA PRO A 111 -13.91 -0.85 -14.10
C PRO A 111 -15.04 -0.23 -14.91
N ALA A 112 -14.87 -0.12 -16.24
CA ALA A 112 -15.87 0.49 -17.11
C ALA A 112 -17.23 -0.20 -17.07
N LEU A 113 -17.27 -1.49 -16.75
CA LEU A 113 -18.52 -2.26 -16.58
C LEU A 113 -19.21 -2.06 -15.24
N SER A 114 -18.64 -1.29 -14.32
CA SER A 114 -19.28 -1.02 -13.02
C SER A 114 -20.54 -0.20 -13.19
N THR A 115 -21.60 -0.60 -12.50
CA THR A 115 -22.87 0.13 -12.47
C THR A 115 -23.17 0.62 -11.07
N ARG A 116 -24.08 1.60 -10.93
CA ARG A 116 -24.50 2.15 -9.64
C ARG A 116 -25.04 1.07 -8.70
N ASP A 117 -25.82 0.15 -9.26
CA ASP A 117 -26.63 -0.79 -8.49
C ASP A 117 -26.03 -2.22 -8.48
N MET A 118 -24.78 -2.40 -8.94
CA MET A 118 -24.11 -3.71 -9.09
C MET A 118 -24.02 -4.55 -7.80
N TYR A 119 -24.23 -3.94 -6.64
CA TYR A 119 -24.19 -4.59 -5.34
C TYR A 119 -25.59 -4.74 -4.70
N LEU A 120 -26.63 -4.36 -5.41
CA LEU A 120 -28.00 -4.47 -4.93
C LEU A 120 -28.66 -5.76 -5.44
N ASN A 121 -29.67 -6.22 -4.75
CA ASN A 121 -30.62 -7.22 -5.22
C ASN A 121 -31.62 -6.57 -6.18
N ASP A 122 -32.40 -7.38 -6.91
CA ASP A 122 -33.39 -6.88 -7.86
C ASP A 122 -34.48 -5.99 -7.24
N ASP A 123 -34.74 -6.16 -5.94
CA ASP A 123 -35.67 -5.33 -5.17
C ASP A 123 -35.06 -4.03 -4.63
N GLY A 124 -33.79 -3.76 -4.94
CA GLY A 124 -33.03 -2.58 -4.48
C GLY A 124 -32.47 -2.70 -3.07
N SER A 125 -32.66 -3.81 -2.37
CA SER A 125 -32.04 -4.06 -1.08
C SER A 125 -30.55 -4.37 -1.21
N PHE A 126 -29.79 -4.16 -0.15
CA PHE A 126 -28.37 -4.52 -0.13
C PHE A 126 -28.18 -6.04 -0.20
N ASN A 127 -27.26 -6.47 -1.04
CA ASN A 127 -26.85 -7.86 -1.11
C ASN A 127 -26.01 -8.21 0.14
N ASP A 128 -26.44 -9.19 0.91
CA ASP A 128 -25.81 -9.65 2.15
C ASP A 128 -24.50 -10.44 1.93
N LYS A 129 -24.17 -10.78 0.68
CA LYS A 129 -22.95 -11.53 0.33
C LYS A 129 -21.67 -10.71 0.37
N TYR A 130 -21.70 -9.49 0.87
CA TYR A 130 -20.53 -8.60 0.96
C TYR A 130 -19.81 -8.39 -0.38
N LEU A 131 -20.52 -8.38 -1.50
CA LEU A 131 -19.96 -8.31 -2.85
C LEU A 131 -19.10 -7.06 -3.08
N SER A 132 -19.35 -5.97 -2.34
CA SER A 132 -18.58 -4.72 -2.41
C SER A 132 -17.25 -4.77 -1.64
N THR A 133 -17.01 -5.78 -0.82
CA THR A 133 -15.82 -5.87 0.07
C THR A 133 -15.05 -7.17 -0.09
N PHE A 134 -15.62 -8.16 -0.78
CA PHE A 134 -15.05 -9.49 -0.88
C PHE A 134 -15.35 -10.13 -2.23
N GLY A 135 -14.32 -10.70 -2.85
CA GLY A 135 -14.43 -11.38 -4.14
C GLY A 135 -14.13 -10.49 -5.34
N TYR A 136 -14.34 -11.02 -6.52
CA TYR A 136 -13.90 -10.41 -7.78
C TYR A 136 -14.66 -9.13 -8.17
N LEU A 137 -15.91 -8.97 -7.71
CA LEU A 137 -16.71 -7.76 -7.95
C LEU A 137 -16.22 -6.55 -7.15
N SER A 138 -15.51 -6.77 -6.02
CA SER A 138 -15.00 -5.69 -5.19
C SER A 138 -13.68 -5.08 -5.70
N ILE A 139 -13.09 -5.64 -6.76
CA ILE A 139 -11.75 -5.28 -7.22
C ILE A 139 -11.81 -4.10 -8.17
N GLY A 140 -11.09 -3.03 -7.84
CA GLY A 140 -10.86 -1.90 -8.74
C GLY A 140 -9.65 -2.10 -9.65
N VAL A 141 -9.57 -1.31 -10.71
CA VAL A 141 -8.43 -1.30 -11.65
C VAL A 141 -7.19 -0.81 -10.91
N PRO A 142 -6.13 -1.63 -10.80
CA PRO A 142 -4.95 -1.29 -9.99
C PRO A 142 -4.18 -0.08 -10.50
N GLY A 143 -3.63 0.72 -9.58
CA GLY A 143 -2.88 1.92 -9.89
C GLY A 143 -1.43 1.94 -9.46
N THR A 144 -1.01 1.07 -8.51
CA THR A 144 0.32 1.13 -7.88
C THR A 144 1.46 1.17 -8.88
N VAL A 145 1.52 0.23 -9.83
CA VAL A 145 2.64 0.16 -10.79
C VAL A 145 2.67 1.39 -11.70
N ALA A 146 1.52 1.87 -12.16
CA ALA A 146 1.45 3.07 -13.00
C ALA A 146 1.86 4.34 -12.25
N GLY A 147 1.42 4.48 -10.98
CA GLY A 147 1.78 5.62 -10.14
C GLY A 147 3.29 5.68 -9.86
N LEU A 148 3.87 4.56 -9.44
CA LEU A 148 5.31 4.47 -9.18
C LEU A 148 6.13 4.69 -10.46
N TRP A 149 5.70 4.17 -11.60
CA TRP A 149 6.33 4.41 -12.89
C TRP A 149 6.28 5.89 -13.30
N GLU A 150 5.13 6.56 -13.09
CA GLU A 150 4.97 7.97 -13.39
C GLU A 150 5.91 8.85 -12.55
N VAL A 151 6.00 8.58 -11.23
CA VAL A 151 6.95 9.26 -10.33
C VAL A 151 8.39 9.01 -10.76
N HIS A 152 8.75 7.76 -11.13
CA HIS A 152 10.09 7.44 -11.61
C HIS A 152 10.45 8.19 -12.88
N LYS A 153 9.56 8.28 -13.86
CA LYS A 153 9.81 9.01 -15.11
C LYS A 153 10.13 10.50 -14.86
N GLN A 154 9.49 11.10 -13.89
CA GLN A 154 9.62 12.53 -13.62
C GLN A 154 10.77 12.86 -12.66
N PHE A 155 11.02 12.03 -11.66
CA PHE A 155 11.90 12.35 -10.54
C PHE A 155 12.96 11.27 -10.25
N GLY A 156 12.89 10.10 -10.88
CA GLY A 156 13.84 9.03 -10.65
C GLY A 156 15.25 9.36 -11.12
N SER A 157 16.24 8.97 -10.36
CA SER A 157 17.67 9.14 -10.68
C SER A 157 18.37 7.82 -10.94
N LEU A 158 17.91 6.73 -10.34
CA LEU A 158 18.47 5.40 -10.55
C LEU A 158 17.64 4.62 -11.61
N PRO A 159 18.24 3.62 -12.26
CA PRO A 159 17.53 2.77 -13.20
C PRO A 159 16.31 2.09 -12.53
N TRP A 160 15.17 2.09 -13.20
CA TRP A 160 13.93 1.47 -12.73
C TRP A 160 14.12 0.04 -12.23
N SER A 161 14.87 -0.77 -12.97
CA SER A 161 15.14 -2.17 -12.62
C SER A 161 15.86 -2.32 -11.28
N ALA A 162 16.76 -1.38 -10.95
CA ALA A 162 17.50 -1.39 -9.69
C ALA A 162 16.59 -1.17 -8.47
N LEU A 163 15.46 -0.45 -8.66
CA LEU A 163 14.50 -0.16 -7.58
C LEU A 163 13.61 -1.36 -7.26
N ILE A 164 13.52 -2.35 -8.14
CA ILE A 164 12.66 -3.53 -7.98
C ILE A 164 13.45 -4.77 -7.56
N GLU A 165 14.77 -4.75 -7.71
CA GLU A 165 15.66 -5.89 -7.50
C GLU A 165 15.49 -6.54 -6.13
N ASP A 166 15.50 -5.76 -5.06
CA ASP A 166 15.36 -6.29 -3.69
C ASP A 166 13.99 -6.93 -3.45
N ALA A 167 12.92 -6.34 -3.99
CA ALA A 167 11.58 -6.93 -3.94
C ALA A 167 11.54 -8.29 -4.66
N ILE A 168 12.15 -8.40 -5.84
CA ILE A 168 12.28 -9.67 -6.57
C ILE A 168 13.01 -10.70 -5.71
N ASN A 169 14.13 -10.31 -5.10
CA ASN A 169 14.96 -11.20 -4.28
C ASN A 169 14.19 -11.71 -3.06
N TYR A 170 13.45 -10.85 -2.34
CA TYR A 170 12.61 -11.28 -1.21
C TYR A 170 11.47 -12.20 -1.65
N ALA A 171 10.83 -11.91 -2.77
CA ALA A 171 9.75 -12.73 -3.28
C ALA A 171 10.23 -14.14 -3.70
N GLU A 172 11.43 -14.24 -4.30
CA GLU A 172 11.99 -15.48 -4.80
C GLU A 172 12.66 -16.32 -3.72
N SER A 173 13.56 -15.70 -2.94
CA SER A 173 14.37 -16.38 -1.91
C SER A 173 13.62 -16.54 -0.59
N GLY A 174 12.47 -15.91 -0.47
CA GLY A 174 11.65 -15.88 0.74
C GLY A 174 12.27 -15.04 1.86
N PHE A 175 11.42 -14.56 2.74
CA PHE A 175 11.79 -13.83 3.95
C PHE A 175 11.09 -14.42 5.17
N TYR A 176 11.67 -14.25 6.35
CA TYR A 176 11.04 -14.70 7.58
C TYR A 176 9.88 -13.78 7.92
N MET A 177 8.71 -14.37 8.16
CA MET A 177 7.52 -13.64 8.57
C MET A 177 7.70 -13.09 9.98
N THR A 178 7.23 -11.86 10.22
CA THR A 178 7.10 -11.30 11.57
C THR A 178 6.01 -12.05 12.34
N ASP A 179 6.08 -12.04 13.67
CA ASP A 179 5.04 -12.62 14.53
C ASP A 179 3.67 -12.01 14.25
N TYR A 180 3.64 -10.69 14.03
CA TYR A 180 2.42 -10.00 13.61
C TYR A 180 1.83 -10.55 12.31
N MET A 181 2.66 -10.77 11.29
CA MET A 181 2.17 -11.33 10.03
C MET A 181 1.67 -12.76 10.20
N ALA A 182 2.35 -13.56 11.01
CA ALA A 182 1.90 -14.90 11.38
C ALA A 182 0.51 -14.89 12.03
N ASP A 183 0.28 -13.98 12.97
CA ASP A 183 -1.01 -13.80 13.65
C ASP A 183 -2.11 -13.32 12.68
N VAL A 184 -1.78 -12.42 11.75
CA VAL A 184 -2.70 -12.00 10.67
C VAL A 184 -3.11 -13.16 9.79
N LEU A 185 -2.14 -13.98 9.32
CA LEU A 185 -2.44 -15.14 8.49
C LEU A 185 -3.29 -16.17 9.23
N TYR A 186 -3.01 -16.39 10.52
CA TYR A 186 -3.84 -17.26 11.36
C TYR A 186 -5.28 -16.75 11.48
N LYS A 187 -5.44 -15.46 11.82
CA LYS A 187 -6.75 -14.80 12.00
C LYS A 187 -7.62 -14.85 10.74
N TYR A 188 -7.02 -14.63 9.58
CA TYR A 188 -7.74 -14.56 8.30
C TYR A 188 -7.69 -15.84 7.48
N ASN A 189 -7.24 -16.95 8.09
CA ASN A 189 -7.07 -18.23 7.41
C ASN A 189 -8.35 -18.71 6.68
N GLU A 190 -9.52 -18.61 7.30
CA GLU A 190 -10.79 -19.00 6.69
C GLU A 190 -11.07 -18.18 5.43
N LYS A 191 -11.00 -16.84 5.51
CA LYS A 191 -11.23 -15.94 4.37
C LYS A 191 -10.26 -16.21 3.21
N MET A 192 -9.01 -16.47 3.50
CA MET A 192 -8.01 -16.81 2.47
C MET A 192 -8.29 -18.14 1.78
N SER A 193 -8.99 -19.07 2.44
CA SER A 193 -9.34 -20.38 1.89
C SER A 193 -10.31 -20.34 0.71
N TYR A 194 -11.08 -19.26 0.58
CA TYR A 194 -12.01 -19.07 -0.54
C TYR A 194 -11.29 -18.87 -1.89
N PHE A 195 -10.02 -18.49 -1.87
CA PHE A 195 -9.24 -18.23 -3.09
C PHE A 195 -8.11 -19.27 -3.19
N PRO A 196 -8.17 -20.21 -4.14
CA PRO A 196 -7.21 -21.32 -4.25
C PRO A 196 -5.76 -20.87 -4.33
N GLU A 197 -5.46 -19.83 -5.10
CA GLU A 197 -4.09 -19.32 -5.23
C GLU A 197 -3.60 -18.61 -3.95
N THR A 198 -4.47 -17.89 -3.27
CA THR A 198 -4.16 -17.30 -1.95
C THR A 198 -3.87 -18.39 -0.93
N LYS A 199 -4.71 -19.42 -0.89
CA LYS A 199 -4.53 -20.60 -0.03
C LYS A 199 -3.17 -21.26 -0.27
N LYS A 200 -2.82 -21.54 -1.51
CA LYS A 200 -1.57 -22.19 -1.91
C LYS A 200 -0.33 -21.44 -1.42
N ILE A 201 -0.37 -20.10 -1.42
CA ILE A 201 0.77 -19.24 -1.06
C ILE A 201 0.80 -19.01 0.45
N PHE A 202 -0.32 -18.59 1.04
CA PHE A 202 -0.37 -18.04 2.40
C PHE A 202 -0.79 -19.07 3.47
N GLN A 203 -1.26 -20.26 3.10
CA GLN A 203 -1.68 -21.29 4.05
C GLN A 203 -0.80 -22.53 4.06
N LYS A 204 0.31 -22.53 3.35
CA LYS A 204 1.22 -23.66 3.22
C LYS A 204 1.69 -24.19 4.58
N ASP A 205 1.94 -23.30 5.52
CA ASP A 205 2.48 -23.64 6.84
C ASP A 205 1.43 -23.56 7.97
N TYR A 206 0.12 -23.51 7.61
CA TYR A 206 -0.94 -23.49 8.60
C TYR A 206 -0.92 -24.76 9.48
N PRO A 207 -1.13 -24.65 10.81
CA PRO A 207 -1.33 -23.42 11.60
C PRO A 207 -0.03 -22.76 12.10
N ASN A 208 1.15 -23.27 11.74
CA ASN A 208 2.44 -22.91 12.33
C ASN A 208 3.21 -21.94 11.42
N PHE A 209 2.79 -20.69 11.37
CA PHE A 209 3.42 -19.67 10.51
C PHE A 209 4.70 -19.07 11.09
N ARG A 210 4.88 -19.07 12.43
CA ARG A 210 6.04 -18.45 13.09
C ARG A 210 7.35 -19.11 12.71
N ASN A 211 8.39 -18.29 12.54
CA ASN A 211 9.71 -18.73 12.11
C ASN A 211 9.73 -19.46 10.75
N LYS A 212 8.74 -19.19 9.90
CA LYS A 212 8.67 -19.70 8.53
C LYS A 212 8.99 -18.62 7.52
N LYS A 213 9.60 -19.04 6.41
CA LYS A 213 9.80 -18.15 5.26
C LYS A 213 8.57 -18.16 4.37
N LEU A 214 8.12 -16.97 3.99
CA LEU A 214 7.12 -16.80 2.94
C LEU A 214 7.84 -16.67 1.59
N PHE A 215 7.46 -17.51 0.63
CA PHE A 215 7.94 -17.49 -0.75
C PHE A 215 6.80 -17.09 -1.68
N GLN A 216 7.06 -16.15 -2.58
CA GLN A 216 6.08 -15.65 -3.55
C GLN A 216 6.67 -15.69 -4.96
N LYS A 217 7.04 -16.88 -5.42
CA LYS A 217 7.79 -17.09 -6.68
C LYS A 217 7.05 -16.54 -7.92
N ASP A 218 5.72 -16.58 -7.94
CA ASP A 218 4.97 -16.05 -9.06
C ASP A 218 4.91 -14.53 -9.03
N LEU A 219 4.87 -13.93 -7.83
CA LEU A 219 5.07 -12.48 -7.66
C LEU A 219 6.47 -12.05 -8.12
N ALA A 220 7.53 -12.84 -7.81
CA ALA A 220 8.88 -12.57 -8.31
C ALA A 220 8.95 -12.53 -9.84
N LYS A 221 8.27 -13.47 -10.54
CA LYS A 221 8.17 -13.47 -12.01
C LYS A 221 7.46 -12.20 -12.51
N THR A 222 6.33 -11.84 -11.90
CA THR A 222 5.59 -10.61 -12.25
C THR A 222 6.44 -9.36 -12.05
N LEU A 223 7.14 -9.26 -10.92
CA LEU A 223 8.05 -8.14 -10.65
C LEU A 223 9.21 -8.06 -11.65
N ARG A 224 9.74 -9.20 -12.13
CA ARG A 224 10.74 -9.20 -13.23
C ARG A 224 10.18 -8.65 -14.53
N VAL A 225 8.96 -9.01 -14.88
CA VAL A 225 8.31 -8.48 -16.08
C VAL A 225 8.11 -6.96 -15.96
N ILE A 226 7.69 -6.48 -14.79
CA ILE A 226 7.55 -5.04 -14.50
C ILE A 226 8.93 -4.35 -14.52
N SER A 227 9.96 -4.96 -13.95
CA SER A 227 11.32 -4.45 -13.94
C SER A 227 11.89 -4.24 -15.35
N LEU A 228 11.58 -5.14 -16.28
CA LEU A 228 12.07 -5.10 -17.66
C LEU A 228 11.26 -4.16 -18.56
N ASN A 229 9.93 -4.08 -18.36
CA ASN A 229 9.02 -3.43 -19.28
C ASN A 229 8.31 -2.18 -18.68
N GLY A 230 8.70 -1.76 -17.48
CA GLY A 230 8.06 -0.63 -16.79
C GLY A 230 6.56 -0.86 -16.57
N ARG A 231 5.76 0.19 -16.76
CA ARG A 231 4.30 0.16 -16.65
C ARG A 231 3.68 -0.96 -17.50
N ASP A 232 4.12 -1.08 -18.74
CA ASP A 232 3.51 -2.02 -19.68
C ASP A 232 3.72 -3.48 -19.27
N GLY A 233 4.72 -3.78 -18.45
CA GLY A 233 4.92 -5.10 -17.85
C GLY A 233 3.78 -5.58 -16.95
N PHE A 234 2.95 -4.67 -16.45
CA PHE A 234 1.78 -4.98 -15.64
C PHE A 234 0.46 -4.82 -16.42
N TYR A 235 0.33 -3.71 -17.16
CA TYR A 235 -0.95 -3.31 -17.78
C TYR A 235 -1.16 -3.88 -19.20
N LYS A 236 -0.15 -4.54 -19.76
CA LYS A 236 -0.23 -5.21 -21.07
C LYS A 236 0.40 -6.61 -21.01
N GLY A 237 0.23 -7.37 -22.06
CA GLY A 237 0.85 -8.68 -22.22
C GLY A 237 0.35 -9.74 -21.24
N GLU A 238 1.26 -10.62 -20.80
CA GLU A 238 0.90 -11.83 -20.05
C GLU A 238 0.29 -11.54 -18.67
N VAL A 239 0.80 -10.53 -17.95
CA VAL A 239 0.30 -10.19 -16.60
C VAL A 239 -1.12 -9.65 -16.71
N ALA A 240 -1.36 -8.69 -17.61
CA ALA A 240 -2.70 -8.14 -17.86
C ALA A 240 -3.68 -9.22 -18.29
N LYS A 241 -3.26 -10.10 -19.20
CA LYS A 241 -4.08 -11.23 -19.66
C LYS A 241 -4.48 -12.14 -18.51
N LYS A 242 -3.55 -12.52 -17.62
CA LYS A 242 -3.87 -13.35 -16.44
C LYS A 242 -4.88 -12.69 -15.52
N ILE A 243 -4.78 -11.37 -15.32
CA ILE A 243 -5.74 -10.61 -14.50
C ILE A 243 -7.13 -10.68 -15.16
N THR A 244 -7.23 -10.36 -16.44
CA THR A 244 -8.52 -10.32 -17.13
C THR A 244 -9.14 -11.70 -17.32
N ASP A 245 -8.35 -12.75 -17.58
CA ASP A 245 -8.84 -14.13 -17.64
C ASP A 245 -9.46 -14.56 -16.29
N GLN A 246 -8.80 -14.22 -15.17
CA GLN A 246 -9.33 -14.52 -13.82
C GLN A 246 -10.59 -13.70 -13.50
N MET A 247 -10.65 -12.44 -13.91
CA MET A 247 -11.85 -11.62 -13.77
C MET A 247 -13.01 -12.23 -14.54
N GLN A 248 -12.81 -12.58 -15.80
CA GLN A 248 -13.84 -13.19 -16.66
C GLN A 248 -14.32 -14.53 -16.10
N LEU A 249 -13.39 -15.38 -15.63
CA LEU A 249 -13.71 -16.71 -15.09
C LEU A 249 -14.55 -16.64 -13.80
N ASN A 250 -14.36 -15.60 -12.99
CA ASN A 250 -14.94 -15.51 -11.64
C ASN A 250 -15.95 -14.35 -11.50
N GLY A 251 -16.44 -13.79 -12.59
CA GLY A 251 -17.47 -12.75 -12.57
C GLY A 251 -16.99 -11.37 -12.13
N GLY A 252 -15.68 -11.09 -12.22
CA GLY A 252 -15.14 -9.76 -12.03
C GLY A 252 -15.32 -8.88 -13.25
N LEU A 253 -15.09 -7.56 -13.12
CA LEU A 253 -15.44 -6.57 -14.14
C LEU A 253 -14.27 -5.99 -14.90
N ILE A 254 -13.03 -6.18 -14.45
CA ILE A 254 -11.85 -5.59 -15.11
C ILE A 254 -11.61 -6.26 -16.45
N GLN A 255 -11.53 -5.42 -17.49
CA GLN A 255 -11.21 -5.80 -18.86
C GLN A 255 -9.82 -5.30 -19.27
N SER A 256 -9.29 -5.80 -20.39
CA SER A 256 -7.98 -5.36 -20.91
C SER A 256 -7.94 -3.85 -21.14
N ALA A 257 -9.02 -3.28 -21.68
CA ALA A 257 -9.12 -1.84 -21.90
C ALA A 257 -9.04 -1.02 -20.60
N ASP A 258 -9.58 -1.52 -19.49
CA ASP A 258 -9.46 -0.85 -18.19
C ASP A 258 -7.99 -0.76 -17.72
N LEU A 259 -7.25 -1.86 -17.89
CA LEU A 259 -5.83 -1.90 -17.56
C LEU A 259 -5.01 -0.99 -18.48
N GLU A 260 -5.17 -1.11 -19.77
CA GLU A 260 -4.42 -0.33 -20.77
C GLU A 260 -4.63 1.17 -20.61
N ASN A 261 -5.86 1.60 -20.30
CA ASN A 261 -6.24 3.00 -20.17
C ASN A 261 -6.05 3.57 -18.76
N TYR A 262 -5.61 2.76 -17.81
CA TYR A 262 -5.35 3.30 -16.47
C TYR A 262 -4.20 4.31 -16.50
N ASN A 263 -4.46 5.50 -15.98
CA ASN A 263 -3.44 6.53 -15.79
C ASN A 263 -3.59 7.13 -14.37
N PRO A 264 -2.49 7.33 -13.63
CA PRO A 264 -2.51 8.10 -12.40
C PRO A 264 -2.81 9.57 -12.69
N VAL A 265 -3.21 10.32 -11.67
CA VAL A 265 -3.61 11.72 -11.81
C VAL A 265 -2.72 12.59 -10.93
N TRP A 266 -1.98 13.52 -11.52
CA TRP A 266 -1.33 14.58 -10.78
C TRP A 266 -2.38 15.53 -10.24
N ARG A 267 -2.28 15.86 -8.95
CA ARG A 267 -3.20 16.75 -8.25
C ARG A 267 -2.45 17.83 -7.52
N GLU A 268 -3.10 18.98 -7.33
CA GLU A 268 -2.59 19.99 -6.42
C GLU A 268 -2.73 19.49 -4.98
N PRO A 269 -1.65 19.46 -4.18
CA PRO A 269 -1.75 19.13 -2.77
C PRO A 269 -2.52 20.19 -2.00
N ILE A 270 -3.18 19.82 -0.91
CA ILE A 270 -3.74 20.82 0.01
C ILE A 270 -2.60 21.36 0.88
N ILE A 271 -2.49 22.69 0.94
CA ILE A 271 -1.50 23.39 1.74
C ILE A 271 -2.22 24.17 2.81
N SER A 272 -1.75 24.07 4.05
CA SER A 272 -2.22 24.79 5.23
C SER A 272 -1.05 25.11 6.15
N SER A 273 -1.34 25.74 7.29
CA SER A 273 -0.36 25.99 8.35
C SER A 273 -0.88 25.49 9.70
N TYR A 274 0.03 25.21 10.61
CA TYR A 274 -0.25 24.91 12.01
C TYR A 274 0.95 25.32 12.86
N ARG A 275 0.78 26.24 13.83
CA ARG A 275 1.85 26.74 14.70
C ARG A 275 3.13 27.09 13.92
N ASP A 276 3.01 27.93 12.90
CA ASP A 276 4.07 28.38 12.00
C ASP A 276 4.71 27.26 11.11
N ASN A 277 4.18 26.04 11.14
CA ASN A 277 4.63 24.97 10.28
C ASN A 277 3.73 24.86 9.04
N LYS A 278 4.34 24.73 7.87
CA LYS A 278 3.64 24.42 6.62
C LYS A 278 3.17 22.98 6.62
N ILE A 279 1.89 22.75 6.39
CA ILE A 279 1.28 21.42 6.27
C ILE A 279 0.97 21.17 4.79
N ILE A 280 1.51 20.10 4.25
CA ILE A 280 1.28 19.66 2.87
C ILE A 280 0.63 18.28 2.93
N THR A 281 -0.53 18.11 2.31
CA THR A 281 -1.29 16.85 2.41
C THR A 281 -2.07 16.53 1.15
N MET A 282 -2.50 15.28 1.05
CA MET A 282 -3.29 14.80 -0.09
C MET A 282 -4.71 15.35 -0.05
N GLY A 283 -5.17 15.91 -1.17
CA GLY A 283 -6.55 16.30 -1.38
C GLY A 283 -7.47 15.15 -1.77
N PRO A 284 -8.75 15.44 -2.06
CA PRO A 284 -9.68 14.44 -2.59
C PRO A 284 -9.10 13.72 -3.84
N PRO A 285 -9.35 12.42 -3.97
CA PRO A 285 -10.36 11.61 -3.29
C PRO A 285 -9.93 11.06 -1.91
N SER A 286 -8.77 11.45 -1.38
CA SER A 286 -8.42 11.15 0.01
C SER A 286 -9.16 12.11 0.97
N SER A 287 -9.84 11.56 1.96
CA SER A 287 -10.43 12.35 3.06
C SER A 287 -9.40 12.76 4.11
N GLY A 288 -8.24 12.08 4.16
CA GLY A 288 -7.27 12.20 5.23
C GLY A 288 -6.73 13.63 5.39
N GLY A 289 -6.36 14.28 4.28
CA GLY A 289 -5.83 15.64 4.33
C GLY A 289 -6.80 16.66 4.86
N ILE A 290 -8.06 16.60 4.43
CA ILE A 290 -9.12 17.49 4.92
C ILE A 290 -9.29 17.32 6.43
N HIS A 291 -9.40 16.07 6.90
CA HIS A 291 -9.59 15.80 8.33
C HIS A 291 -8.39 16.25 9.17
N ILE A 292 -7.16 16.02 8.69
CA ILE A 292 -5.95 16.48 9.38
C ILE A 292 -5.98 18.00 9.55
N ILE A 293 -6.26 18.75 8.48
CA ILE A 293 -6.30 20.21 8.53
C ILE A 293 -7.41 20.71 9.46
N GLN A 294 -8.60 20.11 9.39
CA GLN A 294 -9.71 20.48 10.30
C GLN A 294 -9.34 20.24 11.77
N MET A 295 -8.72 19.09 12.09
CA MET A 295 -8.28 18.79 13.45
C MET A 295 -7.19 19.77 13.92
N LEU A 296 -6.19 20.07 13.09
CA LEU A 296 -5.13 21.01 13.42
C LEU A 296 -5.70 22.43 13.66
N ASN A 297 -6.61 22.91 12.82
CA ASN A 297 -7.26 24.21 12.99
C ASN A 297 -8.07 24.29 14.30
N ILE A 298 -8.70 23.21 14.72
CA ILE A 298 -9.40 23.15 16.02
C ILE A 298 -8.42 23.19 17.19
N LEU A 299 -7.28 22.52 17.06
CA LEU A 299 -6.26 22.42 18.11
C LEU A 299 -5.38 23.68 18.20
N GLU A 300 -5.40 24.56 17.23
CA GLU A 300 -4.60 25.79 17.20
C GLU A 300 -5.21 26.90 18.06
N ASN A 301 -6.52 26.87 18.29
CA ASN A 301 -7.27 27.79 19.15
C ASN A 301 -7.26 27.29 20.63
#